data_6ad45c8c5796179bb004d824cf5522a5
#
_entry.id   6ad45c8c5796179bb004d824cf5522a5
#
_cell.length_a   1.000
_cell.length_b   1.000
_cell.length_c   1.000
_cell.angle_alpha   90.00
_cell.angle_beta   90.00
_cell.angle_gamma   90.00
#
_symmetry.space_group_name_H-M   'P 1'
#
loop_
_entity.id
_entity.type
_entity.pdbx_description
1 polymer ?
#
loop_
_entity_poly.entity_id
_entity_poly.type
_entity_poly.pdbx_seq_one_letter_code
_entity_poly.pdbx_strand_id
1 'polypeptide(L)'
;LTEHKMHFSCHLSYTPFIITKSMKIFFLGISGTFMGNLAQMAKNQGHEVLGVDDKVYPPMSLELKSSGINFFEGYTPKNYRNADLYVIGNTISRGNEILEHILKEKDKIISGPEWLYKNILKNKKVIAVSGTHGKTSVTSMIAHALINNGENPSYLIAGIPKGFNKSWNLTESNYFVIEADEYDTAYFDKKPKFFHYNPDILLINNIEFDHADIYKNIEEIEQNFMELVLGLPKESVIYINSSGVGESFLDAIQKNTNIKAQIEVFNAEAEDIYGINRNITTKGLEGIVSESKVRESLKNYKGVKRRYDTIFDNESFRVIDDFAHHPTAIKETLKIAKEENENVTLIVELGSNSMRKGIHDDALIEIFKENSSYLVSASPEQEKKFGDYAKPFTENSMKILLQKSDFKKTILMCGNKNFEGFQTLILDSLI
;
A
#
# COMPACT_ATOMS: atom_id res chain seq x y z
N LEU A 1 59.56 -11.68 -16.64
CA LEU A 1 58.28 -12.24 -16.19
C LEU A 1 57.39 -11.06 -15.77
N THR A 2 56.60 -10.55 -16.72
CA THR A 2 55.79 -9.35 -16.63
C THR A 2 54.32 -9.77 -16.35
N GLU A 3 53.81 -9.40 -15.18
CA GLU A 3 52.40 -9.51 -14.83
C GLU A 3 51.58 -8.45 -15.58
N HIS A 4 50.68 -8.88 -16.45
CA HIS A 4 49.65 -8.03 -17.05
C HIS A 4 48.42 -8.00 -16.12
N LYS A 5 48.25 -6.90 -15.37
CA LYS A 5 46.98 -6.57 -14.72
C LYS A 5 46.02 -6.01 -15.78
N MET A 6 45.01 -6.79 -16.15
CA MET A 6 43.83 -6.32 -16.89
C MET A 6 42.92 -5.51 -15.96
N HIS A 7 42.90 -4.18 -16.14
CA HIS A 7 41.88 -3.33 -15.57
C HIS A 7 40.59 -3.45 -16.41
N PHE A 8 39.59 -4.14 -15.91
CA PHE A 8 38.24 -4.01 -16.45
C PHE A 8 37.62 -2.70 -15.94
N SER A 9 37.67 -1.66 -16.79
CA SER A 9 36.91 -0.43 -16.61
C SER A 9 35.48 -0.71 -17.05
N CYS A 10 34.58 -0.91 -16.09
CA CYS A 10 33.14 -0.98 -16.36
C CYS A 10 32.63 0.45 -16.59
N HIS A 11 32.64 0.90 -17.84
CA HIS A 11 31.93 2.09 -18.25
C HIS A 11 30.44 1.75 -18.31
N LEU A 12 29.72 2.01 -17.20
CA LEU A 12 28.28 2.18 -17.24
C LEU A 12 27.96 3.41 -18.09
N SER A 13 27.62 3.16 -19.36
CA SER A 13 27.06 4.19 -20.23
C SER A 13 25.67 4.56 -19.70
N TYR A 14 25.59 5.63 -18.94
CA TYR A 14 24.33 6.31 -18.62
C TYR A 14 23.75 6.83 -19.94
N THR A 15 22.81 6.11 -20.54
CA THR A 15 21.92 6.70 -21.54
C THR A 15 20.89 7.52 -20.78
N PRO A 16 20.89 8.86 -20.91
CA PRO A 16 19.89 9.65 -20.22
C PRO A 16 18.50 9.32 -20.79
N PHE A 17 17.52 9.13 -19.90
CA PHE A 17 16.10 9.17 -20.25
C PHE A 17 15.89 10.26 -21.31
N ILE A 18 15.20 9.95 -22.40
CA ILE A 18 14.81 10.95 -23.40
C ILE A 18 13.94 11.97 -22.65
N ILE A 19 14.55 13.10 -22.30
CA ILE A 19 13.89 14.21 -21.62
C ILE A 19 12.86 14.77 -22.61
N THR A 20 11.61 14.35 -22.48
CA THR A 20 10.50 15.16 -22.91
C THR A 20 10.63 16.50 -22.18
N LYS A 21 10.48 17.61 -22.88
CA LYS A 21 10.65 19.00 -22.38
C LYS A 21 10.33 19.11 -20.88
N SER A 22 11.31 19.58 -20.08
CA SER A 22 11.09 19.81 -18.64
C SER A 22 9.86 20.68 -18.42
N MET A 23 8.94 20.25 -17.55
CA MET A 23 7.70 20.94 -17.21
C MET A 23 7.74 21.36 -15.74
N LYS A 24 7.03 22.43 -15.43
CA LYS A 24 6.72 22.81 -14.06
C LYS A 24 5.41 22.14 -13.64
N ILE A 25 5.46 21.25 -12.65
CA ILE A 25 4.34 20.43 -12.20
C ILE A 25 3.98 20.81 -10.76
N PHE A 26 2.70 21.09 -10.51
CA PHE A 26 2.21 21.42 -9.18
C PHE A 26 1.25 20.35 -8.67
N PHE A 27 1.62 19.71 -7.54
CA PHE A 27 0.85 18.64 -6.91
C PHE A 27 -0.04 19.19 -5.80
N LEU A 28 -1.34 18.90 -5.85
CA LEU A 28 -2.30 19.13 -4.78
C LEU A 28 -2.53 17.83 -4.01
N GLY A 29 -2.38 17.87 -2.68
CA GLY A 29 -2.41 16.68 -1.83
C GLY A 29 -1.06 15.95 -1.79
N ILE A 30 0.05 16.70 -1.82
CA ILE A 30 1.42 16.17 -1.99
C ILE A 30 1.90 15.34 -0.79
N SER A 31 1.32 15.48 0.40
CA SER A 31 1.73 14.73 1.59
C SER A 31 1.24 13.29 1.62
N GLY A 32 0.25 12.95 0.81
CA GLY A 32 -0.22 11.57 0.66
C GLY A 32 0.87 10.67 0.07
N THR A 33 1.00 9.43 0.57
CA THR A 33 2.08 8.51 0.16
C THR A 33 2.14 8.33 -1.36
N PHE A 34 1.00 8.10 -2.01
CA PHE A 34 0.94 7.96 -3.47
C PHE A 34 1.37 9.23 -4.19
N MET A 35 0.79 10.39 -3.83
CA MET A 35 1.06 11.67 -4.48
C MET A 35 2.49 12.16 -4.25
N GLY A 36 3.02 12.02 -3.02
CA GLY A 36 4.39 12.39 -2.70
C GLY A 36 5.41 11.53 -3.44
N ASN A 37 5.14 10.24 -3.62
CA ASN A 37 5.99 9.36 -4.43
C ASN A 37 5.95 9.75 -5.91
N LEU A 38 4.77 10.09 -6.47
CA LEU A 38 4.67 10.58 -7.84
C LEU A 38 5.43 11.91 -8.03
N ALA A 39 5.35 12.82 -7.06
CA ALA A 39 6.10 14.07 -7.08
C ALA A 39 7.61 13.82 -7.12
N GLN A 40 8.11 12.86 -6.32
CA GLN A 40 9.51 12.46 -6.34
C GLN A 40 9.91 11.79 -7.66
N MET A 41 9.05 10.94 -8.25
CA MET A 41 9.26 10.34 -9.56
C MET A 41 9.33 11.41 -10.67
N ALA A 42 8.42 12.39 -10.66
CA ALA A 42 8.43 13.51 -11.59
C ALA A 42 9.72 14.33 -11.46
N LYS A 43 10.17 14.59 -10.24
CA LYS A 43 11.45 15.25 -9.96
C LYS A 43 12.65 14.46 -10.49
N ASN A 44 12.62 13.14 -10.31
CA ASN A 44 13.67 12.24 -10.82
C ASN A 44 13.73 12.23 -12.37
N GLN A 45 12.59 12.43 -13.05
CA GLN A 45 12.52 12.59 -14.51
C GLN A 45 12.96 13.99 -15.00
N GLY A 46 13.43 14.89 -14.12
CA GLY A 46 13.96 16.19 -14.49
C GLY A 46 12.92 17.31 -14.57
N HIS A 47 11.69 17.10 -14.07
CA HIS A 47 10.68 18.17 -13.98
C HIS A 47 10.95 19.13 -12.80
N GLU A 48 10.52 20.39 -12.92
CA GLU A 48 10.39 21.29 -11.78
C GLU A 48 9.12 20.92 -11.01
N VAL A 49 9.26 20.47 -9.76
CA VAL A 49 8.14 19.96 -8.97
C VAL A 49 7.92 20.81 -7.75
N LEU A 50 6.66 21.19 -7.53
CA LEU A 50 6.16 21.92 -6.38
C LEU A 50 4.88 21.23 -5.88
N GLY A 51 4.47 21.52 -4.65
CA GLY A 51 3.18 20.99 -4.19
C GLY A 51 2.62 21.72 -2.97
N VAL A 52 1.38 21.37 -2.64
CA VAL A 52 0.67 21.89 -1.48
C VAL A 52 -0.17 20.80 -0.83
N ASP A 53 -0.27 20.87 0.48
CA ASP A 53 -1.21 20.07 1.26
C ASP A 53 -1.75 20.89 2.44
N ASP A 54 -2.77 20.40 3.13
CA ASP A 54 -3.25 21.03 4.35
C ASP A 54 -2.14 21.07 5.41
N LYS A 55 -1.53 19.89 5.65
CA LYS A 55 -0.37 19.71 6.52
C LYS A 55 0.61 18.72 5.91
N VAL A 56 1.91 18.93 6.09
CA VAL A 56 2.96 18.04 5.59
C VAL A 56 3.86 17.59 6.74
N TYR A 57 3.74 16.34 7.13
CA TYR A 57 4.44 15.77 8.28
C TYR A 57 5.30 14.55 7.91
N PRO A 58 6.24 14.14 8.76
CA PRO A 58 7.05 12.94 8.53
C PRO A 58 6.20 11.66 8.43
N PRO A 59 6.64 10.68 7.62
CA PRO A 59 7.92 10.65 6.89
C PRO A 59 7.93 11.47 5.59
N MET A 60 6.78 11.74 4.95
CA MET A 60 6.70 12.35 3.62
C MET A 60 7.37 13.74 3.55
N SER A 61 7.21 14.57 4.59
CA SER A 61 7.86 15.89 4.62
C SER A 61 9.40 15.80 4.52
N LEU A 62 9.99 14.78 5.11
CA LEU A 62 11.43 14.54 5.06
C LEU A 62 11.86 14.01 3.69
N GLU A 63 11.06 13.11 3.10
CA GLU A 63 11.32 12.55 1.77
C GLU A 63 11.23 13.61 0.67
N LEU A 64 10.23 14.49 0.71
CA LEU A 64 10.08 15.60 -0.23
C LEU A 64 11.25 16.58 -0.12
N LYS A 65 11.65 16.96 1.10
CA LYS A 65 12.80 17.84 1.34
C LYS A 65 14.09 17.20 0.83
N SER A 66 14.35 15.93 1.12
CA SER A 66 15.55 15.22 0.67
C SER A 66 15.60 15.10 -0.87
N SER A 67 14.46 15.10 -1.53
CA SER A 67 14.32 15.09 -3.00
C SER A 67 14.39 16.50 -3.62
N GLY A 68 14.60 17.55 -2.83
CA GLY A 68 14.65 18.93 -3.29
C GLY A 68 13.33 19.44 -3.86
N ILE A 69 12.19 18.97 -3.31
CA ILE A 69 10.86 19.39 -3.69
C ILE A 69 10.35 20.43 -2.70
N ASN A 70 9.99 21.60 -3.20
CA ASN A 70 9.38 22.65 -2.39
C ASN A 70 7.89 22.40 -2.24
N PHE A 71 7.38 22.49 -1.01
CA PHE A 71 5.97 22.33 -0.71
C PHE A 71 5.46 23.43 0.25
N PHE A 72 4.15 23.64 0.24
CA PHE A 72 3.48 24.64 1.04
C PHE A 72 2.40 23.98 1.90
N GLU A 73 2.10 24.56 3.06
CA GLU A 73 1.03 24.12 3.94
C GLU A 73 -0.14 25.08 3.91
N GLY A 74 -1.36 24.50 3.86
CA GLY A 74 -2.64 25.20 3.75
C GLY A 74 -3.02 25.56 2.31
N TYR A 75 -4.27 25.23 1.97
CA TYR A 75 -4.85 25.48 0.63
C TYR A 75 -5.33 26.92 0.48
N THR A 76 -4.46 27.90 0.70
CA THR A 76 -4.76 29.34 0.57
C THR A 76 -4.23 29.91 -0.74
N PRO A 77 -4.83 30.97 -1.31
CA PRO A 77 -4.39 31.55 -2.58
C PRO A 77 -2.91 31.96 -2.62
N LYS A 78 -2.33 32.35 -1.45
CA LYS A 78 -0.90 32.70 -1.36
C LYS A 78 0.04 31.51 -1.68
N ASN A 79 -0.45 30.28 -1.54
CA ASN A 79 0.29 29.04 -1.81
C ASN A 79 0.09 28.53 -3.24
N TYR A 80 -0.81 29.14 -4.03
CA TYR A 80 -0.92 28.85 -5.45
C TYR A 80 0.38 29.19 -6.19
N ARG A 81 0.77 28.33 -7.13
CA ARG A 81 1.89 28.57 -8.05
C ARG A 81 1.46 28.22 -9.47
N ASN A 82 1.71 29.13 -10.40
CA ASN A 82 1.48 28.85 -11.82
C ASN A 82 2.38 27.71 -12.28
N ALA A 83 1.82 26.75 -13.01
CA ALA A 83 2.49 25.55 -13.50
C ALA A 83 2.02 25.20 -14.91
N ASP A 84 2.80 24.34 -15.58
CA ASP A 84 2.42 23.78 -16.89
C ASP A 84 1.40 22.66 -16.72
N LEU A 85 1.40 21.98 -15.56
CA LEU A 85 0.50 20.87 -15.23
C LEU A 85 0.16 20.84 -13.74
N TYR A 86 -1.10 20.57 -13.41
CA TYR A 86 -1.60 20.41 -12.06
C TYR A 86 -2.04 18.96 -11.83
N VAL A 87 -1.39 18.27 -10.88
CA VAL A 87 -1.73 16.88 -10.52
C VAL A 87 -2.56 16.90 -9.24
N ILE A 88 -3.79 16.40 -9.33
CA ILE A 88 -4.79 16.51 -8.26
C ILE A 88 -4.93 15.17 -7.54
N GLY A 89 -4.75 15.18 -6.21
CA GLY A 89 -4.97 14.03 -5.34
C GLY A 89 -6.45 13.81 -5.02
N ASN A 90 -6.79 12.60 -4.58
CA ASN A 90 -8.18 12.18 -4.33
C ASN A 90 -8.86 12.88 -3.14
N THR A 91 -8.10 13.38 -2.18
CA THR A 91 -8.63 14.12 -1.02
C THR A 91 -9.05 15.56 -1.36
N ILE A 92 -8.66 16.05 -2.54
CA ILE A 92 -8.97 17.40 -2.98
C ILE A 92 -10.35 17.42 -3.63
N SER A 93 -11.22 18.31 -3.18
CA SER A 93 -12.59 18.42 -3.66
C SER A 93 -12.98 19.87 -4.00
N ARG A 94 -14.15 20.04 -4.65
CA ARG A 94 -14.74 21.34 -4.92
C ARG A 94 -14.87 22.16 -3.63
N GLY A 95 -14.65 23.46 -3.73
CA GLY A 95 -14.55 24.37 -2.58
C GLY A 95 -13.13 24.59 -2.06
N ASN A 96 -12.14 23.80 -2.49
CA ASN A 96 -10.75 24.09 -2.20
C ASN A 96 -10.28 25.33 -3.00
N GLU A 97 -9.80 26.37 -2.31
CA GLU A 97 -9.51 27.68 -2.93
C GLU A 97 -8.48 27.61 -4.05
N ILE A 98 -7.44 26.76 -3.90
CA ILE A 98 -6.42 26.59 -4.93
C ILE A 98 -7.02 25.82 -6.12
N LEU A 99 -7.78 24.76 -5.87
CA LEU A 99 -8.44 24.00 -6.93
C LEU A 99 -9.40 24.88 -7.73
N GLU A 100 -10.27 25.70 -7.07
CA GLU A 100 -11.20 26.58 -7.77
C GLU A 100 -10.48 27.62 -8.64
N HIS A 101 -9.26 28.01 -8.24
CA HIS A 101 -8.43 28.86 -9.08
C HIS A 101 -7.90 28.12 -10.31
N ILE A 102 -7.39 26.89 -10.13
CA ILE A 102 -6.83 26.05 -11.19
C ILE A 102 -7.90 25.62 -12.21
N LEU A 103 -9.14 25.44 -11.78
CA LEU A 103 -10.26 25.04 -12.66
C LEU A 103 -10.54 26.02 -13.82
N LYS A 104 -10.00 27.22 -13.76
CA LYS A 104 -10.03 28.18 -14.88
C LYS A 104 -9.12 27.71 -16.05
N GLU A 105 -8.16 26.85 -15.78
CA GLU A 105 -7.17 26.31 -16.71
C GLU A 105 -7.36 24.79 -16.93
N LYS A 106 -8.55 24.40 -17.40
CA LYS A 106 -9.01 22.99 -17.45
C LYS A 106 -8.06 22.04 -18.17
N ASP A 107 -7.39 22.48 -19.22
CA ASP A 107 -6.52 21.65 -20.06
C ASP A 107 -5.19 21.28 -19.35
N LYS A 108 -4.92 21.86 -18.19
CA LYS A 108 -3.70 21.62 -17.41
C LYS A 108 -3.93 20.74 -16.18
N ILE A 109 -5.09 20.10 -16.05
CA ILE A 109 -5.45 19.30 -14.88
C ILE A 109 -5.40 17.82 -15.23
N ILE A 110 -4.77 17.03 -14.34
CA ILE A 110 -4.68 15.57 -14.46
C ILE A 110 -4.76 14.92 -13.09
N SER A 111 -5.24 13.69 -13.01
CA SER A 111 -5.15 12.88 -11.78
C SER A 111 -3.76 12.25 -11.61
N GLY A 112 -3.41 11.87 -10.38
CA GLY A 112 -2.15 11.17 -10.09
C GLY A 112 -2.00 9.88 -10.90
N PRO A 113 -2.99 8.95 -10.89
CA PRO A 113 -2.92 7.70 -11.64
C PRO A 113 -2.82 7.91 -13.17
N GLU A 114 -3.55 8.87 -13.72
CA GLU A 114 -3.47 9.20 -15.14
C GLU A 114 -2.10 9.77 -15.51
N TRP A 115 -1.52 10.65 -14.64
CA TRP A 115 -0.17 11.16 -14.83
C TRP A 115 0.85 10.02 -14.85
N LEU A 116 0.75 9.08 -13.89
CA LEU A 116 1.63 7.92 -13.78
C LEU A 116 1.59 7.07 -15.06
N TYR A 117 0.39 6.78 -15.55
CA TYR A 117 0.24 6.03 -16.79
C TYR A 117 0.88 6.74 -17.98
N LYS A 118 0.52 8.01 -18.22
CA LYS A 118 0.98 8.77 -19.40
C LYS A 118 2.49 8.96 -19.44
N ASN A 119 3.12 9.10 -18.28
CA ASN A 119 4.54 9.46 -18.21
C ASN A 119 5.47 8.27 -17.92
N ILE A 120 4.95 7.20 -17.33
CA ILE A 120 5.77 6.07 -16.87
C ILE A 120 5.22 4.73 -17.39
N LEU A 121 3.99 4.34 -17.01
CA LEU A 121 3.52 2.97 -17.17
C LEU A 121 3.32 2.56 -18.64
N LYS A 122 2.88 3.47 -19.50
CA LYS A 122 2.60 3.18 -20.93
C LYS A 122 3.74 2.54 -21.70
N ASN A 123 4.98 2.68 -21.21
CA ASN A 123 6.19 2.16 -21.84
C ASN A 123 6.81 1.00 -21.03
N LYS A 124 6.08 0.46 -20.06
CA LYS A 124 6.53 -0.63 -19.18
C LYS A 124 5.59 -1.82 -19.27
N LYS A 125 6.10 -3.00 -18.95
CA LYS A 125 5.28 -4.17 -18.64
C LYS A 125 4.82 -4.05 -17.19
N VAL A 126 3.54 -3.76 -16.98
CA VAL A 126 2.96 -3.48 -15.67
C VAL A 126 2.48 -4.77 -15.02
N ILE A 127 3.02 -5.06 -13.84
CA ILE A 127 2.56 -6.12 -12.93
C ILE A 127 1.80 -5.44 -11.80
N ALA A 128 0.47 -5.58 -11.81
CA ALA A 128 -0.42 -4.94 -10.85
C ALA A 128 -0.99 -5.95 -9.86
N VAL A 129 -0.93 -5.61 -8.58
CA VAL A 129 -1.49 -6.45 -7.50
C VAL A 129 -2.69 -5.75 -6.91
N SER A 130 -3.86 -6.34 -7.05
CA SER A 130 -5.12 -5.83 -6.52
C SER A 130 -5.74 -6.79 -5.49
N GLY A 131 -6.72 -6.28 -4.76
CA GLY A 131 -7.44 -6.98 -3.71
C GLY A 131 -7.57 -6.14 -2.45
N THR A 132 -8.46 -6.51 -1.55
CA THR A 132 -8.71 -5.79 -0.30
C THR A 132 -7.49 -5.86 0.62
N HIS A 133 -6.87 -7.03 0.75
CA HIS A 133 -5.75 -7.27 1.65
C HIS A 133 -4.53 -7.85 0.91
N GLY A 134 -3.33 -7.70 1.52
CA GLY A 134 -2.10 -8.30 1.03
C GLY A 134 -1.42 -7.56 -0.14
N LYS A 135 -2.05 -6.56 -0.77
CA LYS A 135 -1.50 -5.79 -1.92
C LYS A 135 -0.03 -5.41 -1.71
N THR A 136 0.26 -4.67 -0.64
CA THR A 136 1.61 -4.17 -0.32
C THR A 136 2.64 -5.27 -0.16
N SER A 137 2.27 -6.35 0.56
CA SER A 137 3.16 -7.49 0.79
C SER A 137 3.49 -8.22 -0.51
N VAL A 138 2.47 -8.55 -1.32
CA VAL A 138 2.68 -9.25 -2.60
C VAL A 138 3.46 -8.37 -3.59
N THR A 139 3.10 -7.09 -3.73
CA THR A 139 3.82 -6.14 -4.59
C THR A 139 5.30 -6.05 -4.22
N SER A 140 5.59 -5.98 -2.92
CA SER A 140 6.96 -5.91 -2.44
C SER A 140 7.72 -7.24 -2.60
N MET A 141 7.06 -8.39 -2.42
CA MET A 141 7.63 -9.72 -2.69
C MET A 141 7.97 -9.88 -4.18
N ILE A 142 7.08 -9.45 -5.09
CA ILE A 142 7.33 -9.47 -6.54
C ILE A 142 8.55 -8.61 -6.89
N ALA A 143 8.59 -7.36 -6.40
CA ALA A 143 9.73 -6.48 -6.64
C ALA A 143 11.04 -7.08 -6.09
N HIS A 144 11.01 -7.64 -4.87
CA HIS A 144 12.15 -8.32 -4.24
C HIS A 144 12.62 -9.52 -5.06
N ALA A 145 11.70 -10.38 -5.50
CA ALA A 145 12.06 -11.56 -6.29
C ALA A 145 12.65 -11.18 -7.64
N LEU A 146 12.10 -10.18 -8.33
CA LEU A 146 12.66 -9.66 -9.58
C LEU A 146 14.06 -9.10 -9.39
N ILE A 147 14.30 -8.27 -8.36
CA ILE A 147 15.62 -7.72 -8.03
C ILE A 147 16.65 -8.83 -7.80
N ASN A 148 16.30 -9.85 -7.00
CA ASN A 148 17.20 -10.96 -6.70
C ASN A 148 17.49 -11.88 -7.92
N ASN A 149 16.67 -11.77 -8.97
CA ASN A 149 16.88 -12.48 -10.22
C ASN A 149 17.42 -11.61 -11.36
N GLY A 150 17.88 -10.38 -11.05
CA GLY A 150 18.60 -9.50 -11.98
C GLY A 150 17.71 -8.62 -12.87
N GLU A 151 16.39 -8.61 -12.66
CA GLU A 151 15.45 -7.84 -13.50
C GLU A 151 15.37 -6.34 -13.11
N ASN A 152 15.76 -5.99 -11.90
CA ASN A 152 15.79 -4.62 -11.36
C ASN A 152 14.56 -3.74 -11.75
N PRO A 153 13.33 -4.12 -11.38
CA PRO A 153 12.12 -3.46 -11.84
C PRO A 153 11.99 -2.03 -11.30
N SER A 154 11.25 -1.18 -12.02
CA SER A 154 10.61 -0.02 -11.41
C SER A 154 9.48 -0.49 -10.49
N TYR A 155 9.19 0.26 -9.43
CA TYR A 155 8.08 -0.08 -8.53
C TYR A 155 7.48 1.13 -7.81
N LEU A 156 6.22 0.97 -7.40
CA LEU A 156 5.52 1.89 -6.51
C LEU A 156 4.70 1.07 -5.50
N ILE A 157 5.10 1.12 -4.24
CA ILE A 157 4.58 0.32 -3.14
C ILE A 157 4.05 1.26 -2.06
N ALA A 158 2.89 1.01 -1.46
CA ALA A 158 2.31 1.89 -0.44
C ALA A 158 3.09 1.87 0.90
N GLY A 159 3.86 0.82 1.15
CA GLY A 159 4.76 0.69 2.31
C GLY A 159 6.24 0.71 1.90
N ILE A 160 7.12 0.78 2.87
CA ILE A 160 8.58 0.71 2.65
C ILE A 160 9.03 -0.73 2.92
N PRO A 161 9.42 -1.52 1.88
CA PRO A 161 9.96 -2.85 2.11
C PRO A 161 11.29 -2.78 2.86
N LYS A 162 11.50 -3.69 3.79
CA LYS A 162 12.75 -3.79 4.53
C LYS A 162 13.89 -4.16 3.59
N GLY A 163 14.96 -3.38 3.62
CA GLY A 163 16.09 -3.53 2.69
C GLY A 163 15.95 -2.71 1.40
N PHE A 164 14.81 -2.05 1.17
CA PHE A 164 14.64 -1.07 0.10
C PHE A 164 14.87 0.33 0.66
N ASN A 165 15.45 1.22 -0.16
CA ASN A 165 15.72 2.60 0.28
C ASN A 165 14.45 3.46 0.34
N LYS A 166 13.49 3.19 -0.56
CA LYS A 166 12.25 3.96 -0.73
C LYS A 166 11.09 3.03 -1.10
N SER A 167 9.88 3.53 -0.97
CA SER A 167 8.65 2.89 -1.43
C SER A 167 8.46 2.93 -2.96
N TRP A 168 9.35 3.60 -3.68
CA TRP A 168 9.34 3.69 -5.14
C TRP A 168 10.75 3.62 -5.73
N ASN A 169 10.84 3.18 -6.96
CA ASN A 169 12.07 3.23 -7.77
C ASN A 169 11.72 3.37 -9.25
N LEU A 170 12.57 4.08 -10.00
CA LEU A 170 12.52 4.14 -11.45
C LEU A 170 13.84 3.61 -12.01
N THR A 171 13.77 2.66 -12.92
CA THR A 171 14.90 2.00 -13.55
C THR A 171 14.66 1.87 -15.05
N GLU A 172 15.69 1.45 -15.80
CA GLU A 172 15.58 1.14 -17.23
C GLU A 172 14.91 -0.21 -17.52
N SER A 173 14.65 -1.04 -16.50
CA SER A 173 13.94 -2.32 -16.67
C SER A 173 12.58 -2.11 -17.36
N ASN A 174 12.19 -3.07 -18.17
CA ASN A 174 10.87 -3.08 -18.79
C ASN A 174 9.72 -3.29 -17.79
N TYR A 175 10.00 -3.83 -16.59
CA TYR A 175 8.97 -4.14 -15.61
C TYR A 175 8.68 -2.96 -14.69
N PHE A 176 7.39 -2.78 -14.39
CA PHE A 176 6.92 -1.89 -13.34
C PHE A 176 5.95 -2.65 -12.43
N VAL A 177 6.26 -2.74 -11.14
CA VAL A 177 5.44 -3.44 -10.14
C VAL A 177 4.66 -2.41 -9.32
N ILE A 178 3.33 -2.56 -9.23
CA ILE A 178 2.45 -1.56 -8.60
C ILE A 178 1.30 -2.19 -7.81
N GLU A 179 0.91 -1.55 -6.72
CA GLU A 179 -0.36 -1.83 -6.06
C GLU A 179 -1.52 -1.22 -6.83
N ALA A 180 -2.49 -2.03 -7.16
CA ALA A 180 -3.68 -1.64 -7.92
C ALA A 180 -4.87 -1.47 -6.95
N ASP A 181 -5.00 -0.24 -6.43
CA ASP A 181 -5.94 0.11 -5.39
C ASP A 181 -7.34 0.40 -5.97
N GLU A 182 -8.38 -0.11 -5.31
CA GLU A 182 -9.78 0.06 -5.65
C GLU A 182 -10.37 1.41 -5.21
N TYR A 183 -9.58 2.27 -4.56
CA TYR A 183 -10.02 3.57 -4.07
C TYR A 183 -10.08 4.63 -5.18
N ASP A 184 -11.00 5.62 -5.06
CA ASP A 184 -11.22 6.72 -6.03
C ASP A 184 -9.92 7.42 -6.43
N THR A 185 -9.90 7.90 -7.69
CA THR A 185 -8.76 8.57 -8.31
C THR A 185 -8.69 10.07 -7.99
N ALA A 186 -9.76 10.82 -8.22
CA ALA A 186 -9.85 12.25 -7.98
C ALA A 186 -11.31 12.70 -7.92
N TYR A 187 -11.59 13.95 -7.52
CA TYR A 187 -12.96 14.47 -7.44
C TYR A 187 -13.70 14.49 -8.80
N PHE A 188 -12.97 14.61 -9.90
CA PHE A 188 -13.48 14.61 -11.28
C PHE A 188 -13.40 13.23 -11.95
N ASP A 189 -12.76 12.29 -11.31
CA ASP A 189 -12.61 10.90 -11.75
C ASP A 189 -12.88 9.96 -10.57
N LYS A 190 -14.12 9.49 -10.49
CA LYS A 190 -14.62 8.66 -9.39
C LYS A 190 -14.38 7.17 -9.62
N LYS A 191 -13.60 6.83 -10.65
CA LYS A 191 -13.19 5.45 -10.89
C LYS A 191 -12.02 5.06 -9.98
N PRO A 192 -11.93 3.78 -9.60
CA PRO A 192 -10.76 3.20 -8.96
C PRO A 192 -9.45 3.50 -9.69
N LYS A 193 -8.36 3.71 -8.95
CA LYS A 193 -7.04 4.02 -9.51
C LYS A 193 -6.56 2.95 -10.50
N PHE A 194 -6.90 1.70 -10.27
CA PHE A 194 -6.46 0.57 -11.10
C PHE A 194 -6.92 0.66 -12.56
N PHE A 195 -8.00 1.38 -12.88
CA PHE A 195 -8.44 1.57 -14.28
C PHE A 195 -7.42 2.34 -15.14
N HIS A 196 -6.57 3.13 -14.49
CA HIS A 196 -5.54 3.90 -15.19
C HIS A 196 -4.28 3.10 -15.52
N TYR A 197 -4.04 1.95 -14.87
CA TYR A 197 -2.72 1.30 -14.93
C TYR A 197 -2.52 0.41 -16.14
N ASN A 198 -3.61 -0.07 -16.77
CA ASN A 198 -3.60 -0.95 -17.94
C ASN A 198 -2.55 -2.09 -17.82
N PRO A 199 -2.68 -2.98 -16.80
CA PRO A 199 -1.67 -3.97 -16.49
C PRO A 199 -1.53 -5.05 -17.57
N ASP A 200 -0.28 -5.47 -17.82
CA ASP A 200 0.03 -6.68 -18.62
C ASP A 200 -0.21 -7.95 -17.79
N ILE A 201 0.05 -7.87 -16.49
CA ILE A 201 -0.24 -8.92 -15.52
C ILE A 201 -1.02 -8.31 -14.37
N LEU A 202 -2.24 -8.81 -14.17
CA LEU A 202 -3.10 -8.43 -13.04
C LEU A 202 -3.24 -9.61 -12.09
N LEU A 203 -2.95 -9.38 -10.82
CA LEU A 203 -3.21 -10.32 -9.73
C LEU A 203 -4.40 -9.82 -8.91
N ILE A 204 -5.45 -10.61 -8.81
CA ILE A 204 -6.59 -10.37 -7.92
C ILE A 204 -6.46 -11.34 -6.75
N ASN A 205 -5.99 -10.80 -5.60
CA ASN A 205 -5.70 -11.60 -4.42
C ASN A 205 -6.97 -11.99 -3.67
N ASN A 206 -7.79 -10.99 -3.32
CA ASN A 206 -9.05 -11.18 -2.61
C ASN A 206 -9.99 -10.00 -2.88
N ILE A 207 -11.29 -10.23 -2.68
CA ILE A 207 -12.32 -9.19 -2.77
C ILE A 207 -13.21 -9.33 -1.53
N GLU A 208 -13.11 -8.36 -0.62
CA GLU A 208 -13.93 -8.27 0.59
C GLU A 208 -14.54 -6.87 0.68
N PHE A 209 -15.59 -6.71 1.49
CA PHE A 209 -16.23 -5.41 1.66
C PHE A 209 -15.39 -4.50 2.55
N ASP A 210 -14.82 -3.47 1.97
CA ASP A 210 -14.11 -2.37 2.63
C ASP A 210 -14.45 -1.04 1.95
N HIS A 211 -13.85 0.07 2.42
CA HIS A 211 -14.05 1.41 1.86
C HIS A 211 -15.52 1.85 1.82
N ALA A 212 -16.26 1.62 2.92
CA ALA A 212 -17.67 1.97 3.06
C ALA A 212 -17.98 3.49 3.04
N ASP A 213 -16.99 4.31 2.80
CA ASP A 213 -17.13 5.73 2.47
C ASP A 213 -17.41 5.98 0.98
N ILE A 214 -17.06 5.01 0.12
CA ILE A 214 -17.26 5.08 -1.34
C ILE A 214 -18.09 3.93 -1.90
N TYR A 215 -18.11 2.76 -1.25
CA TYR A 215 -18.89 1.58 -1.66
C TYR A 215 -20.04 1.29 -0.69
N LYS A 216 -21.18 0.88 -1.20
CA LYS A 216 -22.37 0.53 -0.39
C LYS A 216 -22.37 -0.93 0.04
N ASN A 217 -21.84 -1.81 -0.81
CA ASN A 217 -21.84 -3.26 -0.65
C ASN A 217 -20.70 -3.91 -1.43
N ILE A 218 -20.54 -5.21 -1.29
CA ILE A 218 -19.52 -6.00 -1.97
C ILE A 218 -19.75 -6.05 -3.49
N GLU A 219 -21.01 -6.06 -3.93
CA GLU A 219 -21.39 -6.14 -5.34
C GLU A 219 -20.87 -4.93 -6.14
N GLU A 220 -20.85 -3.74 -5.55
CA GLU A 220 -20.25 -2.55 -6.20
C GLU A 220 -18.72 -2.71 -6.39
N ILE A 221 -18.04 -3.34 -5.44
CA ILE A 221 -16.60 -3.64 -5.56
C ILE A 221 -16.38 -4.70 -6.64
N GLU A 222 -17.12 -5.81 -6.60
CA GLU A 222 -17.05 -6.88 -7.61
C GLU A 222 -17.34 -6.36 -9.02
N GLN A 223 -18.29 -5.42 -9.15
CA GLN A 223 -18.59 -4.77 -10.43
C GLN A 223 -17.39 -3.99 -10.97
N ASN A 224 -16.70 -3.23 -10.11
CA ASN A 224 -15.50 -2.49 -10.54
C ASN A 224 -14.38 -3.45 -10.98
N PHE A 225 -14.19 -4.59 -10.28
CA PHE A 225 -13.23 -5.61 -10.71
C PHE A 225 -13.64 -6.24 -12.04
N MET A 226 -14.94 -6.51 -12.25
CA MET A 226 -15.46 -7.02 -13.54
C MET A 226 -15.21 -6.02 -14.67
N GLU A 227 -15.49 -4.72 -14.45
CA GLU A 227 -15.23 -3.67 -15.43
C GLU A 227 -13.73 -3.56 -15.75
N LEU A 228 -12.85 -3.67 -14.75
CA LEU A 228 -11.40 -3.71 -14.96
C LEU A 228 -11.02 -4.89 -15.86
N VAL A 229 -11.47 -6.09 -15.54
CA VAL A 229 -11.19 -7.31 -16.32
C VAL A 229 -11.68 -7.19 -17.75
N LEU A 230 -12.89 -6.67 -17.97
CA LEU A 230 -13.46 -6.43 -19.30
C LEU A 230 -12.69 -5.39 -20.11
N GLY A 231 -12.08 -4.42 -19.45
CA GLY A 231 -11.30 -3.34 -20.08
C GLY A 231 -9.92 -3.77 -20.56
N LEU A 232 -9.36 -4.88 -20.04
CA LEU A 232 -8.01 -5.30 -20.37
C LEU A 232 -7.90 -5.93 -21.76
N PRO A 233 -6.79 -5.69 -22.50
CA PRO A 233 -6.57 -6.25 -23.82
C PRO A 233 -6.27 -7.76 -23.76
N LYS A 234 -6.33 -8.42 -24.91
CA LYS A 234 -6.12 -9.88 -25.03
C LYS A 234 -4.70 -10.34 -24.66
N GLU A 235 -3.75 -9.44 -24.68
CA GLU A 235 -2.34 -9.66 -24.32
C GLU A 235 -2.13 -9.70 -22.81
N SER A 236 -3.07 -9.16 -22.02
CA SER A 236 -3.00 -9.19 -20.56
C SER A 236 -3.31 -10.57 -20.01
N VAL A 237 -2.63 -10.93 -18.94
CA VAL A 237 -2.87 -12.13 -18.14
C VAL A 237 -3.43 -11.74 -16.77
N ILE A 238 -4.52 -12.38 -16.38
CA ILE A 238 -5.20 -12.12 -15.10
C ILE A 238 -5.15 -13.39 -14.27
N TYR A 239 -4.48 -13.32 -13.12
CA TYR A 239 -4.45 -14.38 -12.12
C TYR A 239 -5.44 -14.06 -11.01
N ILE A 240 -6.40 -14.96 -10.77
CA ILE A 240 -7.44 -14.80 -9.73
C ILE A 240 -7.26 -15.87 -8.67
N ASN A 241 -7.03 -15.45 -7.43
CA ASN A 241 -6.97 -16.37 -6.30
C ASN A 241 -8.39 -16.80 -5.88
N SER A 242 -8.76 -18.06 -6.16
CA SER A 242 -10.10 -18.58 -5.89
C SER A 242 -10.45 -18.64 -4.41
N SER A 243 -9.46 -18.79 -3.52
CA SER A 243 -9.72 -18.79 -2.07
C SER A 243 -9.96 -17.39 -1.48
N GLY A 244 -9.70 -16.33 -2.27
CA GLY A 244 -9.84 -14.94 -1.83
C GLY A 244 -11.04 -14.20 -2.42
N VAL A 245 -11.81 -14.80 -3.34
CA VAL A 245 -12.94 -14.15 -4.01
C VAL A 245 -14.22 -14.99 -3.90
N GLY A 246 -15.38 -14.34 -3.98
CA GLY A 246 -16.66 -15.02 -3.90
C GLY A 246 -16.95 -15.93 -5.11
N GLU A 247 -17.69 -17.04 -4.88
CA GLU A 247 -18.11 -17.95 -5.95
C GLU A 247 -18.93 -17.22 -7.03
N SER A 248 -19.78 -16.25 -6.63
CA SER A 248 -20.57 -15.41 -7.54
C SER A 248 -19.70 -14.65 -8.54
N PHE A 249 -18.58 -14.09 -8.07
CA PHE A 249 -17.64 -13.37 -8.91
C PHE A 249 -16.91 -14.32 -9.86
N LEU A 250 -16.45 -15.49 -9.38
CA LEU A 250 -15.80 -16.52 -10.21
C LEU A 250 -16.74 -17.01 -11.31
N ASP A 251 -17.99 -17.29 -10.96
CA ASP A 251 -19.04 -17.69 -11.89
C ASP A 251 -19.30 -16.62 -12.98
N ALA A 252 -19.37 -15.36 -12.58
CA ALA A 252 -19.55 -14.24 -13.50
C ALA A 252 -18.37 -14.11 -14.45
N ILE A 253 -17.12 -14.25 -13.97
CA ILE A 253 -15.90 -14.24 -14.79
C ILE A 253 -15.94 -15.38 -15.82
N GLN A 254 -16.23 -16.62 -15.40
CA GLN A 254 -16.20 -17.80 -16.27
C GLN A 254 -17.29 -17.77 -17.36
N LYS A 255 -18.44 -17.21 -17.07
CA LYS A 255 -19.58 -17.10 -17.99
C LYS A 255 -19.50 -15.93 -18.96
N ASN A 256 -18.59 -14.96 -18.72
CA ASN A 256 -18.52 -13.72 -19.49
C ASN A 256 -17.66 -13.86 -20.74
N THR A 257 -18.32 -14.02 -21.90
CA THR A 257 -17.64 -14.18 -23.21
C THR A 257 -17.05 -12.90 -23.79
N ASN A 258 -17.26 -11.74 -23.16
CA ASN A 258 -16.72 -10.45 -23.63
C ASN A 258 -15.31 -10.18 -23.06
N ILE A 259 -14.83 -10.98 -22.12
CA ILE A 259 -13.49 -10.85 -21.57
C ILE A 259 -12.48 -11.23 -22.66
N LYS A 260 -11.54 -10.33 -22.94
CA LYS A 260 -10.50 -10.50 -23.96
C LYS A 260 -9.20 -11.04 -23.38
N ALA A 261 -8.86 -10.62 -22.15
CA ALA A 261 -7.65 -11.01 -21.47
C ALA A 261 -7.63 -12.51 -21.16
N GLN A 262 -6.44 -13.06 -21.02
CA GLN A 262 -6.26 -14.44 -20.57
C GLN A 262 -6.51 -14.53 -19.06
N ILE A 263 -7.40 -15.43 -18.64
CA ILE A 263 -7.71 -15.61 -17.21
C ILE A 263 -7.22 -16.97 -16.74
N GLU A 264 -6.55 -16.97 -15.61
CA GLU A 264 -6.18 -18.16 -14.90
C GLU A 264 -6.64 -18.05 -13.44
N VAL A 265 -7.53 -18.97 -13.06
CA VAL A 265 -7.99 -19.11 -11.67
C VAL A 265 -7.10 -20.15 -10.98
N PHE A 266 -6.55 -19.80 -9.83
CA PHE A 266 -5.68 -20.67 -9.05
C PHE A 266 -6.03 -20.59 -7.57
N ASN A 267 -5.66 -21.60 -6.80
CA ASN A 267 -5.83 -21.60 -5.35
C ASN A 267 -4.48 -21.28 -4.68
N ALA A 268 -4.45 -20.18 -3.91
CA ALA A 268 -3.27 -19.75 -3.18
C ALA A 268 -3.23 -20.23 -1.71
N GLU A 269 -4.20 -21.06 -1.29
CA GLU A 269 -4.26 -21.55 0.10
C GLU A 269 -2.93 -22.03 0.64
N ALA A 270 -2.66 -21.68 1.89
CA ALA A 270 -1.50 -22.08 2.68
C ALA A 270 -1.88 -22.04 4.16
N GLU A 271 -0.98 -22.51 5.03
CA GLU A 271 -1.18 -22.53 6.48
C GLU A 271 -1.35 -21.14 7.09
N ASP A 272 -0.70 -20.13 6.48
CA ASP A 272 -0.72 -18.73 6.93
C ASP A 272 -0.79 -17.74 5.78
N ILE A 273 -1.04 -16.48 6.09
CA ILE A 273 -1.12 -15.38 5.13
C ILE A 273 0.22 -15.15 4.38
N TYR A 274 1.35 -15.49 4.97
CA TYR A 274 2.64 -15.38 4.30
C TYR A 274 2.80 -16.43 3.22
N GLY A 275 2.35 -17.66 3.49
CA GLY A 275 2.29 -18.73 2.50
C GLY A 275 1.38 -18.36 1.34
N ILE A 276 0.18 -17.82 1.62
CA ILE A 276 -0.75 -17.31 0.62
C ILE A 276 -0.07 -16.26 -0.25
N ASN A 277 0.54 -15.23 0.36
CA ASN A 277 1.22 -14.16 -0.37
C ASN A 277 2.40 -14.67 -1.20
N ARG A 278 3.15 -15.68 -0.73
CA ARG A 278 4.22 -16.35 -1.50
C ARG A 278 3.67 -17.09 -2.72
N ASN A 279 2.56 -17.80 -2.56
CA ASN A 279 1.92 -18.53 -3.67
C ASN A 279 1.43 -17.55 -4.75
N ILE A 280 0.78 -16.44 -4.35
CA ILE A 280 0.35 -15.38 -5.26
C ILE A 280 1.55 -14.74 -5.98
N THR A 281 2.63 -14.43 -5.23
CA THR A 281 3.86 -13.89 -5.81
C THR A 281 4.48 -14.83 -6.84
N THR A 282 4.53 -16.12 -6.51
CA THR A 282 5.06 -17.15 -7.41
C THR A 282 4.25 -17.23 -8.68
N LYS A 283 2.92 -17.20 -8.56
CA LYS A 283 2.01 -17.22 -9.70
C LYS A 283 2.15 -15.97 -10.56
N GLY A 284 2.23 -14.79 -9.96
CA GLY A 284 2.38 -13.52 -10.66
C GLY A 284 3.68 -13.36 -11.45
N LEU A 285 4.69 -14.17 -11.15
CA LEU A 285 5.98 -14.19 -11.84
C LEU A 285 6.14 -15.39 -12.81
N GLU A 286 5.07 -16.15 -13.02
CA GLU A 286 5.06 -17.25 -13.98
C GLU A 286 5.45 -16.75 -15.39
N GLY A 287 6.32 -17.47 -16.05
CA GLY A 287 6.86 -17.07 -17.38
C GLY A 287 7.93 -15.97 -17.34
N ILE A 288 8.18 -15.33 -16.18
CA ILE A 288 9.24 -14.32 -16.01
C ILE A 288 10.43 -14.93 -15.25
N VAL A 289 10.16 -15.51 -14.07
CA VAL A 289 11.15 -16.14 -13.21
C VAL A 289 10.66 -17.54 -12.86
N SER A 290 11.56 -18.55 -12.91
CA SER A 290 11.16 -19.92 -12.53
C SER A 290 10.72 -19.97 -11.06
N GLU A 291 9.72 -20.80 -10.77
CA GLU A 291 9.14 -20.95 -9.42
C GLU A 291 10.23 -21.22 -8.35
N SER A 292 11.18 -22.10 -8.62
CA SER A 292 12.26 -22.42 -7.68
C SER A 292 13.10 -21.20 -7.31
N LYS A 293 13.39 -20.32 -8.28
CA LYS A 293 14.12 -19.07 -8.05
C LYS A 293 13.30 -18.04 -7.29
N VAL A 294 11.99 -17.92 -7.57
CA VAL A 294 11.08 -17.06 -6.79
C VAL A 294 11.08 -17.52 -5.34
N ARG A 295 10.82 -18.81 -5.07
CA ARG A 295 10.78 -19.36 -3.72
C ARG A 295 12.10 -19.19 -2.98
N GLU A 296 13.24 -19.35 -3.65
CA GLU A 296 14.56 -19.13 -3.06
C GLU A 296 14.78 -17.66 -2.69
N SER A 297 14.42 -16.74 -3.57
CA SER A 297 14.49 -15.30 -3.30
C SER A 297 13.66 -14.89 -2.08
N LEU A 298 12.49 -15.48 -1.91
CA LEU A 298 11.57 -15.15 -0.81
C LEU A 298 12.03 -15.68 0.57
N LYS A 299 13.01 -16.61 0.64
CA LYS A 299 13.61 -17.02 1.92
C LYS A 299 14.33 -15.86 2.63
N ASN A 300 14.89 -14.94 1.87
CA ASN A 300 15.61 -13.76 2.40
C ASN A 300 14.75 -12.49 2.43
N TYR A 301 13.47 -12.59 2.13
CA TYR A 301 12.56 -11.48 2.19
C TYR A 301 12.28 -11.07 3.64
N LYS A 302 12.52 -9.79 3.96
CA LYS A 302 12.46 -9.26 5.33
C LYS A 302 11.12 -8.63 5.72
N GLY A 303 10.15 -8.61 4.79
CA GLY A 303 8.86 -7.98 5.00
C GLY A 303 8.82 -6.49 4.64
N VAL A 304 7.74 -5.85 5.01
CA VAL A 304 7.49 -4.41 4.84
C VAL A 304 7.35 -3.78 6.23
N LYS A 305 7.81 -2.56 6.39
CA LYS A 305 7.56 -1.80 7.64
C LYS A 305 6.06 -1.71 7.88
N ARG A 306 5.66 -1.85 9.15
CA ARG A 306 4.26 -1.88 9.56
C ARG A 306 3.43 -3.01 8.94
N ARG A 307 4.03 -4.18 8.62
CA ARG A 307 3.36 -5.42 8.19
C ARG A 307 3.94 -6.55 8.99
N TYR A 308 3.32 -6.86 10.14
CA TYR A 308 3.85 -7.77 11.16
C TYR A 308 5.32 -7.41 11.51
N ASP A 309 5.54 -6.12 11.71
CA ASP A 309 6.88 -5.57 11.89
C ASP A 309 7.27 -5.60 13.37
N THR A 310 8.19 -6.46 13.75
CA THR A 310 8.76 -6.45 15.09
C THR A 310 9.64 -5.22 15.24
N ILE A 311 9.12 -4.22 15.97
CA ILE A 311 9.77 -2.92 16.17
C ILE A 311 10.56 -2.86 17.48
N PHE A 312 10.32 -3.80 18.41
CA PHE A 312 11.07 -4.00 19.64
C PHE A 312 11.04 -5.47 20.05
N ASP A 313 12.16 -6.01 20.52
CA ASP A 313 12.25 -7.37 21.05
C ASP A 313 13.35 -7.47 22.12
N ASN A 314 12.98 -7.96 23.32
CA ASN A 314 13.90 -8.33 24.39
C ASN A 314 13.37 -9.55 25.15
N GLU A 315 13.97 -9.88 26.28
CA GLU A 315 13.58 -11.04 27.09
C GLU A 315 12.16 -10.95 27.66
N SER A 316 11.67 -9.73 27.95
CA SER A 316 10.38 -9.50 28.62
C SER A 316 9.25 -9.09 27.67
N PHE A 317 9.59 -8.40 26.59
CA PHE A 317 8.59 -7.82 25.67
C PHE A 317 8.97 -7.98 24.22
N ARG A 318 7.95 -8.19 23.39
CA ARG A 318 8.00 -8.04 21.94
C ARG A 318 6.89 -7.09 21.50
N VAL A 319 7.21 -6.09 20.71
CA VAL A 319 6.24 -5.16 20.14
C VAL A 319 6.20 -5.32 18.64
N ILE A 320 5.01 -5.58 18.12
CA ILE A 320 4.74 -5.80 16.69
C ILE A 320 3.81 -4.68 16.21
N ASP A 321 4.22 -3.98 15.14
CA ASP A 321 3.41 -2.97 14.45
C ASP A 321 2.84 -3.59 13.16
N ASP A 322 1.52 -3.57 13.02
CA ASP A 322 0.84 -4.03 11.82
C ASP A 322 -0.18 -3.02 11.31
N PHE A 323 -0.20 -2.80 10.01
CA PHE A 323 -1.13 -1.90 9.34
C PHE A 323 -2.55 -2.49 9.21
N ALA A 324 -2.80 -3.69 9.71
CA ALA A 324 -4.09 -4.34 9.70
C ALA A 324 -5.15 -3.43 10.35
N HIS A 325 -6.19 -3.11 9.60
CA HIS A 325 -7.29 -2.23 10.03
C HIS A 325 -8.65 -2.73 9.50
N HIS A 326 -8.71 -3.99 9.12
CA HIS A 326 -9.92 -4.74 8.79
C HIS A 326 -9.97 -6.01 9.66
N PRO A 327 -11.14 -6.47 10.13
CA PRO A 327 -11.24 -7.63 11.02
C PRO A 327 -10.53 -8.89 10.52
N THR A 328 -10.67 -9.22 9.23
CA THR A 328 -9.99 -10.37 8.62
C THR A 328 -8.47 -10.27 8.79
N ALA A 329 -7.88 -9.11 8.44
CA ALA A 329 -6.44 -8.90 8.54
C ALA A 329 -5.97 -8.92 10.01
N ILE A 330 -6.73 -8.31 10.93
CA ILE A 330 -6.42 -8.31 12.38
C ILE A 330 -6.44 -9.75 12.92
N LYS A 331 -7.44 -10.55 12.55
CA LYS A 331 -7.58 -11.94 12.97
C LYS A 331 -6.40 -12.79 12.49
N GLU A 332 -5.98 -12.65 11.23
CA GLU A 332 -4.85 -13.39 10.67
C GLU A 332 -3.53 -12.98 11.36
N THR A 333 -3.28 -11.69 11.53
CA THR A 333 -2.09 -11.19 12.23
C THR A 333 -2.05 -11.68 13.69
N LEU A 334 -3.19 -11.66 14.38
CA LEU A 334 -3.31 -12.14 15.75
C LEU A 334 -3.07 -13.66 15.85
N LYS A 335 -3.56 -14.43 14.90
CA LYS A 335 -3.31 -15.88 14.81
C LYS A 335 -1.80 -16.17 14.78
N ILE A 336 -1.07 -15.51 13.88
CA ILE A 336 0.39 -15.65 13.78
C ILE A 336 1.07 -15.28 15.09
N ALA A 337 0.69 -14.15 15.70
CA ALA A 337 1.28 -13.71 16.96
C ALA A 337 1.07 -14.72 18.09
N LYS A 338 -0.11 -15.37 18.14
CA LYS A 338 -0.44 -16.41 19.13
C LYS A 338 0.29 -17.73 18.90
N GLU A 339 0.54 -18.11 17.65
CA GLU A 339 1.35 -19.29 17.32
C GLU A 339 2.80 -19.11 17.79
N GLU A 340 3.33 -17.89 17.76
CA GLU A 340 4.67 -17.56 18.25
C GLU A 340 4.73 -17.35 19.78
N ASN A 341 3.66 -16.83 20.39
CA ASN A 341 3.58 -16.58 21.83
C ASN A 341 2.10 -16.52 22.28
N GLU A 342 1.70 -17.36 23.23
CA GLU A 342 0.34 -17.36 23.76
C GLU A 342 -0.04 -16.06 24.51
N ASN A 343 0.95 -15.33 25.06
CA ASN A 343 0.73 -14.12 25.84
C ASN A 343 0.69 -12.87 24.95
N VAL A 344 -0.34 -12.76 24.12
CA VAL A 344 -0.56 -11.60 23.23
C VAL A 344 -1.57 -10.64 23.82
N THR A 345 -1.19 -9.36 23.88
CA THR A 345 -2.13 -8.24 24.10
C THR A 345 -2.33 -7.51 22.78
N LEU A 346 -3.59 -7.40 22.35
CA LEU A 346 -3.96 -6.76 21.10
C LEU A 346 -4.36 -5.28 21.37
N ILE A 347 -3.77 -4.36 20.60
CA ILE A 347 -4.13 -2.94 20.60
C ILE A 347 -4.61 -2.59 19.20
N VAL A 348 -5.90 -2.21 19.06
CA VAL A 348 -6.50 -1.88 17.76
C VAL A 348 -6.80 -0.39 17.69
N GLU A 349 -6.29 0.27 16.64
CA GLU A 349 -6.63 1.65 16.32
C GLU A 349 -7.80 1.71 15.34
N LEU A 350 -8.91 2.36 15.75
CA LEU A 350 -10.10 2.55 14.90
C LEU A 350 -9.88 3.77 13.96
N GLY A 351 -8.85 3.69 13.12
CA GLY A 351 -8.35 4.84 12.35
C GLY A 351 -8.98 5.01 10.96
N SER A 352 -9.42 3.94 10.30
CA SER A 352 -10.01 3.99 8.95
C SER A 352 -11.45 4.51 8.97
N ASN A 353 -11.95 4.93 7.80
CA ASN A 353 -13.32 5.43 7.71
C ASN A 353 -14.37 4.35 8.05
N SER A 354 -14.16 3.11 7.59
CA SER A 354 -15.03 1.98 7.89
C SER A 354 -15.03 1.65 9.39
N MET A 355 -13.85 1.63 10.02
CA MET A 355 -13.69 1.39 11.46
C MET A 355 -14.37 2.47 12.30
N ARG A 356 -14.16 3.75 11.97
CA ARG A 356 -14.78 4.88 12.69
C ARG A 356 -16.30 4.94 12.56
N LYS A 357 -16.85 4.45 11.44
CA LYS A 357 -18.30 4.35 11.24
C LYS A 357 -18.93 3.14 11.95
N GLY A 358 -18.14 2.30 12.61
CA GLY A 358 -18.64 1.13 13.34
C GLY A 358 -19.11 -0.04 12.46
N ILE A 359 -18.77 -0.03 11.17
CA ILE A 359 -19.21 -1.05 10.20
C ILE A 359 -18.70 -2.43 10.58
N HIS A 360 -17.50 -2.48 11.16
CA HIS A 360 -16.82 -3.70 11.53
C HIS A 360 -16.92 -4.05 13.02
N ASP A 361 -17.69 -3.30 13.81
CA ASP A 361 -17.73 -3.46 15.27
C ASP A 361 -18.10 -4.87 15.72
N ASP A 362 -19.12 -5.49 15.09
CA ASP A 362 -19.57 -6.83 15.48
C ASP A 362 -18.51 -7.91 15.20
N ALA A 363 -17.82 -7.80 14.06
CA ALA A 363 -16.71 -8.69 13.72
C ALA A 363 -15.48 -8.49 14.66
N LEU A 364 -15.24 -7.26 15.10
CA LEU A 364 -14.19 -6.96 16.10
C LEU A 364 -14.55 -7.51 17.48
N ILE A 365 -15.83 -7.46 17.90
CA ILE A 365 -16.26 -8.04 19.16
C ILE A 365 -15.94 -9.53 19.21
N GLU A 366 -16.16 -10.27 18.11
CA GLU A 366 -15.82 -11.71 18.08
C GLU A 366 -14.31 -11.94 18.28
N ILE A 367 -13.47 -11.07 17.75
CA ILE A 367 -12.01 -11.13 17.97
C ILE A 367 -11.67 -10.80 19.43
N PHE A 368 -12.31 -9.79 20.01
CA PHE A 368 -12.01 -9.33 21.38
C PHE A 368 -12.50 -10.26 22.47
N LYS A 369 -13.55 -11.05 22.24
CA LYS A 369 -14.08 -12.03 23.22
C LYS A 369 -13.03 -13.03 23.71
N GLU A 370 -12.10 -13.38 22.86
CA GLU A 370 -11.08 -14.40 23.12
C GLU A 370 -9.70 -13.82 23.43
N ASN A 371 -9.60 -12.48 23.50
CA ASN A 371 -8.29 -11.82 23.56
C ASN A 371 -8.28 -10.65 24.53
N SER A 372 -7.17 -10.49 25.26
CA SER A 372 -6.90 -9.24 25.99
C SER A 372 -6.72 -8.10 24.98
N SER A 373 -7.68 -7.18 24.92
CA SER A 373 -7.74 -6.18 23.85
C SER A 373 -7.93 -4.77 24.38
N TYR A 374 -7.28 -3.83 23.71
CA TYR A 374 -7.41 -2.39 23.94
C TYR A 374 -7.75 -1.67 22.62
N LEU A 375 -8.40 -0.51 22.77
CA LEU A 375 -8.83 0.33 21.67
C LEU A 375 -8.15 1.69 21.73
N VAL A 376 -7.76 2.20 20.57
CA VAL A 376 -7.29 3.57 20.34
C VAL A 376 -8.23 4.24 19.34
N SER A 377 -8.56 5.52 19.57
CA SER A 377 -9.43 6.33 18.71
C SER A 377 -10.86 5.80 18.58
N ALA A 378 -11.38 5.10 19.58
CA ALA A 378 -12.80 4.69 19.63
C ALA A 378 -13.70 5.88 19.95
N SER A 379 -14.92 5.92 19.36
CA SER A 379 -15.95 6.87 19.78
C SER A 379 -16.60 6.42 21.10
N PRO A 380 -17.24 7.33 21.87
CA PRO A 380 -17.96 6.94 23.09
C PRO A 380 -19.02 5.87 22.87
N GLU A 381 -19.71 5.88 21.70
CA GLU A 381 -20.67 4.86 21.32
C GLU A 381 -20.00 3.50 21.10
N GLN A 382 -18.83 3.49 20.45
CA GLN A 382 -18.03 2.29 20.24
C GLN A 382 -17.46 1.75 21.55
N GLU A 383 -16.93 2.59 22.42
CA GLU A 383 -16.47 2.18 23.76
C GLU A 383 -17.59 1.49 24.55
N LYS A 384 -18.80 2.04 24.50
CA LYS A 384 -19.97 1.44 25.13
C LYS A 384 -20.37 0.11 24.48
N LYS A 385 -20.29 0.00 23.14
CA LYS A 385 -20.64 -1.21 22.39
C LYS A 385 -19.65 -2.34 22.65
N PHE A 386 -18.36 -2.03 22.68
CA PHE A 386 -17.31 -3.01 22.98
C PHE A 386 -17.30 -3.44 24.45
N GLY A 387 -17.65 -2.52 25.38
CA GLY A 387 -17.86 -2.84 26.81
C GLY A 387 -16.68 -3.52 27.47
N ASP A 388 -16.91 -4.73 28.02
CA ASP A 388 -15.86 -5.49 28.71
C ASP A 388 -14.93 -6.27 27.75
N TYR A 389 -15.24 -6.38 26.47
CA TYR A 389 -14.43 -7.14 25.51
C TYR A 389 -13.14 -6.40 25.12
N ALA A 390 -13.20 -5.06 25.02
CA ALA A 390 -12.03 -4.25 24.74
C ALA A 390 -12.14 -2.90 25.45
N LYS A 391 -11.07 -2.47 26.12
CA LYS A 391 -11.05 -1.24 26.90
C LYS A 391 -10.28 -0.15 26.17
N PRO A 392 -10.60 1.15 26.41
CA PRO A 392 -9.78 2.25 25.92
C PRO A 392 -8.33 2.10 26.37
N PHE A 393 -7.38 2.29 25.43
CA PHE A 393 -5.96 2.30 25.75
C PHE A 393 -5.57 3.67 26.30
N THR A 394 -5.07 3.71 27.51
CA THR A 394 -4.72 4.92 28.26
C THR A 394 -3.29 4.80 28.79
N GLU A 395 -2.71 5.89 29.25
CA GLU A 395 -1.40 5.85 29.95
C GLU A 395 -1.40 4.89 31.13
N ASN A 396 -2.52 4.78 31.85
CA ASN A 396 -2.63 3.83 32.97
C ASN A 396 -2.66 2.39 32.48
N SER A 397 -3.40 2.08 31.41
CA SER A 397 -3.40 0.77 30.77
C SER A 397 -2.00 0.40 30.28
N MET A 398 -1.28 1.37 29.69
CA MET A 398 0.10 1.20 29.25
C MET A 398 1.03 0.84 30.41
N LYS A 399 0.95 1.57 31.52
CA LYS A 399 1.76 1.28 32.70
C LYS A 399 1.52 -0.12 33.27
N ILE A 400 0.26 -0.59 33.25
CA ILE A 400 -0.10 -1.94 33.72
C ILE A 400 0.45 -2.97 32.70
N LEU A 401 0.29 -2.75 31.40
CA LEU A 401 0.77 -3.64 30.34
C LEU A 401 2.29 -3.84 30.41
N LEU A 402 3.03 -2.76 30.68
CA LEU A 402 4.50 -2.75 30.73
C LEU A 402 5.09 -3.25 32.06
N GLN A 403 4.27 -3.67 33.03
CA GLN A 403 4.79 -4.34 34.22
C GLN A 403 5.45 -5.67 33.85
N LYS A 404 6.64 -5.93 34.40
CA LYS A 404 7.35 -7.19 34.19
C LYS A 404 6.53 -8.40 34.66
N SER A 405 6.67 -9.49 34.00
CA SER A 405 6.06 -10.78 34.34
C SER A 405 7.10 -11.90 34.17
N ASP A 406 6.79 -13.08 34.69
CA ASP A 406 7.67 -14.25 34.59
C ASP A 406 7.76 -14.83 33.16
N PHE A 407 6.94 -14.30 32.24
CA PHE A 407 6.89 -14.72 30.85
C PHE A 407 6.94 -13.52 29.90
N LYS A 408 7.48 -13.72 28.72
CA LYS A 408 7.55 -12.71 27.67
C LYS A 408 6.15 -12.33 27.19
N LYS A 409 5.86 -11.03 27.09
CA LYS A 409 4.61 -10.51 26.56
C LYS A 409 4.79 -10.02 25.13
N THR A 410 3.85 -10.35 24.27
CA THR A 410 3.75 -9.79 22.92
C THR A 410 2.67 -8.71 22.89
N ILE A 411 3.04 -7.50 22.48
CA ILE A 411 2.13 -6.38 22.23
C ILE A 411 1.95 -6.28 20.74
N LEU A 412 0.76 -6.64 20.26
CA LEU A 412 0.39 -6.55 18.83
C LEU A 412 -0.43 -5.27 18.63
N MET A 413 0.11 -4.33 17.86
CA MET A 413 -0.53 -3.06 17.52
C MET A 413 -1.03 -3.10 16.09
N CYS A 414 -2.37 -3.09 15.91
CA CYS A 414 -3.04 -3.13 14.61
C CYS A 414 -3.74 -1.81 14.30
N GLY A 415 -3.32 -1.11 13.24
CA GLY A 415 -3.93 0.17 12.87
C GLY A 415 -3.24 0.87 11.70
N ASN A 416 -3.96 1.78 11.05
CA ASN A 416 -3.48 2.48 9.85
C ASN A 416 -3.01 3.93 10.10
N LYS A 417 -2.97 4.37 11.37
CA LYS A 417 -2.45 5.68 11.78
C LYS A 417 -1.27 5.55 12.74
N ASN A 418 -1.14 6.42 13.71
CA ASN A 418 0.00 6.52 14.64
C ASN A 418 -0.35 6.19 16.10
N PHE A 419 -1.49 5.54 16.35
CA PHE A 419 -1.96 5.15 17.68
C PHE A 419 -1.97 6.32 18.71
N GLU A 420 -2.30 7.54 18.23
CA GLU A 420 -2.28 8.76 19.05
C GLU A 420 -0.94 9.00 19.80
N GLY A 421 0.16 8.45 19.26
CA GLY A 421 1.49 8.55 19.86
C GLY A 421 1.84 7.45 20.86
N PHE A 422 0.90 6.57 21.24
CA PHE A 422 1.15 5.50 22.20
C PHE A 422 2.26 4.54 21.78
N GLN A 423 2.43 4.29 20.47
CA GLN A 423 3.52 3.46 19.98
C GLN A 423 4.89 4.01 20.41
N THR A 424 5.11 5.32 20.26
CA THR A 424 6.35 5.97 20.69
C THR A 424 6.51 5.89 22.21
N LEU A 425 5.44 6.18 22.96
CA LEU A 425 5.48 6.12 24.43
C LEU A 425 5.80 4.71 24.96
N ILE A 426 5.27 3.66 24.31
CA ILE A 426 5.58 2.27 24.66
C ILE A 426 7.08 2.01 24.43
N LEU A 427 7.60 2.37 23.25
CA LEU A 427 9.01 2.14 22.91
C LEU A 427 9.95 2.89 23.84
N ASP A 428 9.68 4.18 24.11
CA ASP A 428 10.48 5.01 25.02
C ASP A 428 10.47 4.46 26.46
N SER A 429 9.39 3.76 26.86
CA SER A 429 9.27 3.14 28.18
C SER A 429 9.98 1.78 28.29
N LEU A 430 10.32 1.16 27.17
CA LEU A 430 10.97 -0.16 27.12
C LEU A 430 12.49 -0.08 26.90
N ILE A 431 12.99 1.09 26.47
CA ILE A 431 14.42 1.39 26.30
C ILE A 431 14.99 1.92 27.62
#